data_966b3545fe2ca17dd582e48a207c3331
#
_entry.id   966b3545fe2ca17dd582e48a207c3331
#
_cell.length_a   1.000
_cell.length_b   1.000
_cell.length_c   1.000
_cell.angle_alpha   90.00
_cell.angle_beta   90.00
_cell.angle_gamma   90.00
#
_symmetry.space_group_name_H-M   'P 1'
#
loop_
_entity.id
_entity.type
_entity.pdbx_description
1 polymer ?
#
loop_
_entity_poly.entity_id
_entity_poly.type
_entity_poly.pdbx_seq_one_letter_code
_entity_poly.pdbx_strand_id
1 'polypeptide(L)'
;MNHLYEQLTALKLTGFRDALKKQLAQPGTYQELGFEERLSLLTAEELTCRENRKAERLIKHARFRLNAELSKLDYRNNRGLDRALIRSLSQGNWLTLKQNILLTGATGSGKTFLACALGHNACRQGYKVYYYRLKALMEQCYQGKRQRSTVLTLIYW
;
A
#
# COMPACT_ATOMS: atom_id res chain seq x y z
N MET A 1 17.00 -2.38 31.15
CA MET A 1 16.53 -2.08 29.78
C MET A 1 15.71 -3.21 29.13
N ASN A 2 16.02 -4.49 29.36
CA ASN A 2 15.27 -5.60 28.77
C ASN A 2 13.76 -5.58 29.11
N HIS A 3 13.40 -5.28 30.35
CA HIS A 3 12.01 -5.23 30.79
C HIS A 3 11.15 -4.21 30.04
N LEU A 4 11.70 -3.01 29.71
CA LEU A 4 10.99 -2.00 28.90
C LEU A 4 10.70 -2.51 27.48
N TYR A 5 11.68 -3.17 26.85
CA TYR A 5 11.49 -3.72 25.51
C TYR A 5 10.47 -4.87 25.48
N GLU A 6 10.42 -5.66 26.54
CA GLU A 6 9.40 -6.71 26.71
C GLU A 6 8.00 -6.11 26.85
N GLN A 7 7.85 -5.07 27.66
CA GLN A 7 6.58 -4.34 27.80
C GLN A 7 6.13 -3.72 26.47
N LEU A 8 7.02 -3.03 25.74
CA LEU A 8 6.69 -2.47 24.45
C LEU A 8 6.30 -3.55 23.43
N THR A 9 6.92 -4.71 23.51
CA THR A 9 6.58 -5.86 22.65
C THR A 9 5.20 -6.43 23.02
N ALA A 10 4.91 -6.58 24.31
CA ALA A 10 3.61 -7.03 24.80
C ALA A 10 2.48 -6.07 24.41
N LEU A 11 2.73 -4.77 24.43
CA LEU A 11 1.83 -3.72 23.94
C LEU A 11 1.75 -3.62 22.40
N LYS A 12 2.51 -4.47 21.67
CA LYS A 12 2.60 -4.47 20.21
C LYS A 12 3.12 -3.14 19.62
N LEU A 13 3.92 -2.39 20.39
CA LEU A 13 4.56 -1.14 19.99
C LEU A 13 5.97 -1.40 19.41
N THR A 14 6.02 -2.19 18.34
CA THR A 14 7.32 -2.67 17.82
C THR A 14 8.07 -1.58 17.05
N GLY A 15 7.40 -0.68 16.34
CA GLY A 15 8.02 0.47 15.67
C GLY A 15 8.62 1.42 16.69
N PHE A 16 7.88 1.72 17.76
CA PHE A 16 8.35 2.52 18.88
C PHE A 16 9.59 1.91 19.55
N ARG A 17 9.53 0.60 19.85
CA ARG A 17 10.65 -0.14 20.44
C ARG A 17 11.91 -0.04 19.58
N ASP A 18 11.77 -0.25 18.27
CA ASP A 18 12.91 -0.28 17.36
C ASP A 18 13.48 1.13 17.14
N ALA A 19 12.62 2.16 17.11
CA ALA A 19 13.04 3.55 17.11
C ALA A 19 13.76 3.95 18.40
N LEU A 20 13.26 3.50 19.57
CA LEU A 20 13.92 3.74 20.84
C LEU A 20 15.32 3.12 20.88
N LYS A 21 15.48 1.89 20.38
CA LYS A 21 16.79 1.26 20.26
C LYS A 21 17.75 2.10 19.40
N LYS A 22 17.28 2.65 18.29
CA LYS A 22 18.09 3.53 17.41
C LYS A 22 18.51 4.81 18.13
N GLN A 23 17.57 5.46 18.85
CA GLN A 23 17.90 6.68 19.62
C GLN A 23 18.94 6.40 20.72
N LEU A 24 18.86 5.27 21.39
CA LEU A 24 19.81 4.91 22.45
C LEU A 24 21.17 4.47 21.90
N ALA A 25 21.21 3.92 20.69
CA ALA A 25 22.46 3.54 20.01
C ALA A 25 23.23 4.75 19.43
N GLN A 26 22.51 5.86 19.16
CA GLN A 26 23.09 7.06 18.54
C GLN A 26 22.82 8.32 19.41
N PRO A 27 23.30 8.39 20.66
CA PRO A 27 22.98 9.48 21.57
C PRO A 27 23.36 10.85 21.01
N GLY A 28 24.47 10.98 20.30
CA GLY A 28 24.94 12.27 19.76
C GLY A 28 23.96 12.92 18.79
N THR A 29 23.19 12.15 18.05
CA THR A 29 22.20 12.69 17.09
C THR A 29 20.96 13.26 17.79
N TYR A 30 20.65 12.79 18.99
CA TYR A 30 19.42 13.12 19.70
C TYR A 30 19.63 13.95 20.97
N GLN A 31 20.90 14.33 21.28
CA GLN A 31 21.22 15.08 22.53
C GLN A 31 20.63 16.48 22.56
N GLU A 32 20.51 17.13 21.38
CA GLU A 32 19.96 18.49 21.27
C GLU A 32 18.43 18.52 21.30
N LEU A 33 17.77 17.36 21.16
CA LEU A 33 16.31 17.26 21.13
C LEU A 33 15.75 17.12 22.56
N GLY A 34 14.72 17.91 22.85
CA GLY A 34 13.95 17.79 24.09
C GLY A 34 13.23 16.44 24.21
N PHE A 35 12.80 16.13 25.42
CA PHE A 35 12.10 14.87 25.69
C PHE A 35 10.85 14.70 24.82
N GLU A 36 10.02 15.77 24.68
CA GLU A 36 8.79 15.74 23.89
C GLU A 36 9.07 15.51 22.39
N GLU A 37 10.12 16.13 21.85
CA GLU A 37 10.51 15.94 20.46
C GLU A 37 10.96 14.50 20.22
N ARG A 38 11.77 13.95 21.10
CA ARG A 38 12.20 12.55 21.03
C ARG A 38 11.03 11.59 21.12
N LEU A 39 10.08 11.84 22.01
CA LEU A 39 8.87 11.04 22.15
C LEU A 39 7.99 11.14 20.90
N SER A 40 7.86 12.33 20.32
CA SER A 40 7.14 12.55 19.06
C SER A 40 7.71 11.71 17.92
N LEU A 41 9.05 11.67 17.78
CA LEU A 41 9.70 10.83 16.77
C LEU A 41 9.42 9.33 16.98
N LEU A 42 9.41 8.86 18.25
CA LEU A 42 9.10 7.45 18.56
C LEU A 42 7.66 7.10 18.20
N THR A 43 6.72 7.98 18.50
CA THR A 43 5.29 7.77 18.18
C THR A 43 5.03 7.83 16.68
N ALA A 44 5.68 8.75 15.94
CA ALA A 44 5.59 8.83 14.49
C ALA A 44 6.09 7.54 13.81
N GLU A 45 7.19 6.97 14.29
CA GLU A 45 7.74 5.72 13.76
C GLU A 45 6.78 4.54 14.00
N GLU A 46 6.11 4.48 15.16
CA GLU A 46 5.09 3.46 15.43
C GLU A 46 3.90 3.58 14.49
N LEU A 47 3.41 4.80 14.25
CA LEU A 47 2.30 5.04 13.32
C LEU A 47 2.68 4.57 11.90
N THR A 48 3.85 4.98 11.42
CA THR A 48 4.38 4.57 10.11
C THR A 48 4.51 3.04 10.01
N CYS A 49 5.01 2.41 11.06
CA CYS A 49 5.14 0.95 11.11
C CYS A 49 3.76 0.26 11.03
N ARG A 50 2.75 0.79 11.70
CA ARG A 50 1.37 0.25 11.65
C ARG A 50 0.74 0.42 10.28
N GLU A 51 0.91 1.59 9.66
CA GLU A 51 0.41 1.86 8.31
C GLU A 51 1.06 0.93 7.28
N ASN A 52 2.37 0.74 7.34
CA ASN A 52 3.10 -0.17 6.46
C ASN A 52 2.60 -1.62 6.63
N ARG A 53 2.45 -2.11 7.85
CA ARG A 53 1.90 -3.45 8.10
C ARG A 53 0.47 -3.62 7.62
N LYS A 54 -0.35 -2.57 7.76
CA LYS A 54 -1.72 -2.57 7.23
C LYS A 54 -1.68 -2.68 5.70
N ALA A 55 -0.85 -1.88 5.03
CA ALA A 55 -0.69 -1.91 3.58
C ALA A 55 -0.19 -3.28 3.09
N GLU A 56 0.83 -3.85 3.73
CA GLU A 56 1.36 -5.19 3.39
C GLU A 56 0.28 -6.28 3.50
N ARG A 57 -0.51 -6.25 4.58
CA ARG A 57 -1.64 -7.20 4.73
C ARG A 57 -2.67 -7.04 3.63
N LEU A 58 -3.02 -5.80 3.26
CA LEU A 58 -3.96 -5.52 2.18
C LEU A 58 -3.42 -5.99 0.83
N ILE A 59 -2.15 -5.74 0.53
CA ILE A 59 -1.47 -6.20 -0.69
C ILE A 59 -1.47 -7.73 -0.77
N LYS A 60 -1.12 -8.40 0.32
CA LYS A 60 -1.13 -9.86 0.38
C LYS A 60 -2.54 -10.43 0.17
N HIS A 61 -3.55 -9.77 0.72
CA HIS A 61 -4.95 -10.21 0.59
C HIS A 61 -5.50 -9.99 -0.82
N ALA A 62 -5.03 -8.96 -1.53
CA ALA A 62 -5.47 -8.63 -2.88
C ALA A 62 -5.10 -9.70 -3.92
N ARG A 63 -4.09 -10.53 -3.67
CA ARG A 63 -3.59 -11.61 -4.55
C ARG A 63 -3.26 -11.11 -5.96
N PHE A 64 -2.54 -9.98 -6.04
CA PHE A 64 -2.10 -9.45 -7.32
C PHE A 64 -1.28 -10.48 -8.12
N ARG A 65 -1.45 -10.45 -9.44
CA ARG A 65 -0.66 -11.28 -10.35
C ARG A 65 0.82 -10.87 -10.39
N LEU A 66 1.08 -9.56 -10.24
CA LEU A 66 2.42 -8.97 -10.34
C LEU A 66 2.65 -8.08 -9.12
N ASN A 67 3.86 -8.12 -8.59
CA ASN A 67 4.33 -7.13 -7.63
C ASN A 67 4.80 -5.89 -8.42
N ALA A 68 3.87 -4.97 -8.65
CA ALA A 68 4.08 -3.79 -9.48
C ALA A 68 3.96 -2.53 -8.63
N GLU A 69 4.83 -1.56 -8.91
CA GLU A 69 4.83 -0.25 -8.26
C GLU A 69 4.81 0.86 -9.32
N LEU A 70 4.10 1.96 -9.04
CA LEU A 70 4.03 3.11 -9.94
C LEU A 70 5.40 3.75 -10.18
N SER A 71 6.31 3.66 -9.19
CA SER A 71 7.71 4.11 -9.30
C SER A 71 8.53 3.37 -10.36
N LYS A 72 8.14 2.13 -10.69
CA LYS A 72 8.81 1.27 -11.67
C LYS A 72 8.22 1.37 -13.07
N LEU A 73 7.28 2.32 -13.30
CA LEU A 73 6.73 2.55 -14.64
C LEU A 73 7.81 3.13 -15.57
N ASP A 74 7.99 2.47 -16.71
CA ASP A 74 8.88 2.97 -17.76
C ASP A 74 8.11 3.87 -18.72
N TYR A 75 8.46 5.15 -18.72
CA TYR A 75 7.89 6.18 -19.58
C TYR A 75 8.68 6.42 -20.86
N ARG A 76 9.82 5.73 -21.05
CA ARG A 76 10.73 5.97 -22.18
C ARG A 76 10.22 5.43 -23.50
N ASN A 77 9.41 4.40 -23.47
CA ASN A 77 8.79 3.85 -24.65
C ASN A 77 7.52 4.65 -24.95
N ASN A 78 7.33 5.03 -26.21
CA ASN A 78 6.16 5.80 -26.70
C ASN A 78 4.86 4.97 -26.62
N ARG A 79 4.49 4.58 -25.38
CA ARG A 79 3.34 3.72 -25.06
C ARG A 79 2.05 4.52 -24.86
N GLY A 80 2.06 5.82 -25.15
CA GLY A 80 0.90 6.68 -24.95
C GLY A 80 0.52 6.89 -23.46
N LEU A 81 1.44 6.62 -22.51
CA LEU A 81 1.23 6.87 -21.10
C LEU A 81 1.53 8.33 -20.78
N ASP A 82 0.51 9.11 -20.49
CA ASP A 82 0.65 10.46 -19.99
C ASP A 82 1.09 10.46 -18.52
N ARG A 83 2.23 11.08 -18.23
CA ARG A 83 2.76 11.21 -16.86
C ARG A 83 1.84 12.02 -15.95
N ALA A 84 1.19 13.05 -16.49
CA ALA A 84 0.27 13.87 -15.72
C ALA A 84 -0.96 13.05 -15.29
N LEU A 85 -1.50 12.25 -16.20
CA LEU A 85 -2.60 11.33 -15.92
C LEU A 85 -2.20 10.29 -14.86
N ILE A 86 -1.04 9.64 -15.00
CA ILE A 86 -0.57 8.66 -14.00
C ILE A 86 -0.37 9.30 -12.64
N ARG A 87 0.18 10.51 -12.57
CA ARG A 87 0.31 11.26 -11.32
C ARG A 87 -1.05 11.56 -10.69
N SER A 88 -2.03 12.00 -11.47
CA SER A 88 -3.41 12.21 -11.00
C SER A 88 -4.03 10.92 -10.47
N LEU A 89 -3.88 9.80 -11.19
CA LEU A 89 -4.37 8.50 -10.73
C LEU A 89 -3.67 8.02 -9.46
N SER A 90 -2.38 8.34 -9.29
CA SER A 90 -1.63 7.96 -8.08
C SER A 90 -2.12 8.67 -6.81
N GLN A 91 -2.72 9.85 -6.94
CA GLN A 91 -3.31 10.58 -5.82
C GLN A 91 -4.55 9.88 -5.22
N GLY A 92 -5.20 9.01 -6.00
CA GLY A 92 -6.33 8.21 -5.52
C GLY A 92 -7.68 8.92 -5.47
N ASN A 93 -7.80 10.14 -6.02
CA ASN A 93 -9.04 10.92 -6.03
C ASN A 93 -10.21 10.15 -6.69
N TRP A 94 -9.91 9.35 -7.72
CA TRP A 94 -10.88 8.49 -8.40
C TRP A 94 -11.50 7.42 -7.47
N LEU A 95 -10.79 6.98 -6.41
CA LEU A 95 -11.31 6.07 -5.38
C LEU A 95 -12.36 6.76 -4.52
N THR A 96 -12.05 7.98 -4.08
CA THR A 96 -12.96 8.81 -3.26
C THR A 96 -14.21 9.19 -4.05
N LEU A 97 -14.03 9.52 -5.34
CA LEU A 97 -15.11 9.87 -6.26
C LEU A 97 -15.85 8.65 -6.83
N LYS A 98 -15.47 7.43 -6.42
CA LYS A 98 -16.06 6.17 -6.91
C LYS A 98 -16.07 6.03 -8.43
N GLN A 99 -15.02 6.52 -9.07
CA GLN A 99 -14.86 6.44 -10.53
C GLN A 99 -14.24 5.10 -10.94
N ASN A 100 -14.56 4.65 -12.16
CA ASN A 100 -13.97 3.46 -12.76
C ASN A 100 -12.80 3.84 -13.66
N ILE A 101 -11.80 2.97 -13.73
CA ILE A 101 -10.68 3.08 -14.68
C ILE A 101 -10.78 1.95 -15.69
N LEU A 102 -10.83 2.29 -16.97
CA LEU A 102 -10.78 1.35 -18.08
C LEU A 102 -9.40 1.42 -18.74
N LEU A 103 -8.66 0.31 -18.76
CA LEU A 103 -7.35 0.18 -19.38
C LEU A 103 -7.46 -0.62 -20.68
N THR A 104 -7.32 0.05 -21.82
CA THR A 104 -7.37 -0.56 -23.15
C THR A 104 -6.00 -0.50 -23.84
N GLY A 105 -5.76 -1.36 -24.81
CA GLY A 105 -4.51 -1.37 -25.59
C GLY A 105 -4.10 -2.77 -26.04
N ALA A 106 -3.06 -2.86 -26.87
CA ALA A 106 -2.55 -4.11 -27.43
C ALA A 106 -2.04 -5.09 -26.37
N THR A 107 -1.97 -6.37 -26.69
CA THR A 107 -1.35 -7.38 -25.83
C THR A 107 0.13 -7.01 -25.59
N GLY A 108 0.60 -7.18 -24.34
CA GLY A 108 1.99 -6.83 -23.98
C GLY A 108 2.23 -5.35 -23.68
N SER A 109 1.25 -4.44 -23.84
CA SER A 109 1.41 -3.00 -23.59
C SER A 109 1.58 -2.61 -22.10
N GLY A 110 1.56 -3.56 -21.16
CA GLY A 110 1.76 -3.28 -19.73
C GLY A 110 0.48 -2.99 -18.93
N LYS A 111 -0.72 -3.20 -19.49
CA LYS A 111 -2.01 -2.96 -18.81
C LYS A 111 -2.10 -3.66 -17.44
N THR A 112 -1.72 -4.92 -17.39
CA THR A 112 -1.74 -5.70 -16.12
C THR A 112 -0.77 -5.12 -15.11
N PHE A 113 0.41 -4.66 -15.52
CA PHE A 113 1.37 -4.01 -14.65
C PHE A 113 0.78 -2.73 -14.06
N LEU A 114 0.22 -1.87 -14.91
CA LEU A 114 -0.39 -0.61 -14.48
C LEU A 114 -1.58 -0.85 -13.53
N ALA A 115 -2.47 -1.81 -13.87
CA ALA A 115 -3.59 -2.17 -13.00
C ALA A 115 -3.11 -2.66 -11.62
N CYS A 116 -2.11 -3.56 -11.57
CA CYS A 116 -1.52 -4.01 -10.32
C CYS A 116 -0.86 -2.87 -9.55
N ALA A 117 -0.12 -1.98 -10.24
CA ALA A 117 0.55 -0.84 -9.61
C ALA A 117 -0.45 0.16 -8.98
N LEU A 118 -1.55 0.47 -9.66
CA LEU A 118 -2.64 1.27 -9.11
C LEU A 118 -3.31 0.57 -7.91
N GLY A 119 -3.52 -0.74 -8.00
CA GLY A 119 -4.05 -1.54 -6.89
C GLY A 119 -3.13 -1.54 -5.67
N HIS A 120 -1.82 -1.71 -5.86
CA HIS A 120 -0.83 -1.59 -4.78
C HIS A 120 -0.86 -0.20 -4.12
N ASN A 121 -0.95 0.86 -4.95
CA ASN A 121 -1.05 2.22 -4.44
C ASN A 121 -2.34 2.44 -3.63
N ALA A 122 -3.47 1.90 -4.08
CA ALA A 122 -4.73 1.93 -3.34
C ALA A 122 -4.63 1.18 -1.99
N CYS A 123 -3.94 0.03 -1.94
CA CYS A 123 -3.67 -0.69 -0.69
C CYS A 123 -2.84 0.16 0.28
N ARG A 124 -1.82 0.88 -0.20
CA ARG A 124 -1.02 1.81 0.62
C ARG A 124 -1.86 2.96 1.19
N GLN A 125 -2.87 3.41 0.46
CA GLN A 125 -3.86 4.39 0.92
C GLN A 125 -4.93 3.78 1.86
N GLY A 126 -4.83 2.48 2.18
CA GLY A 126 -5.70 1.81 3.13
C GLY A 126 -6.96 1.18 2.54
N TYR A 127 -7.13 1.21 1.22
CA TYR A 127 -8.27 0.58 0.56
C TYR A 127 -8.09 -0.93 0.44
N LYS A 128 -9.18 -1.68 0.59
CA LYS A 128 -9.21 -3.12 0.28
C LYS A 128 -9.32 -3.30 -1.23
N VAL A 129 -8.41 -4.08 -1.81
CA VAL A 129 -8.37 -4.36 -3.24
C VAL A 129 -8.49 -5.86 -3.45
N TYR A 130 -9.23 -6.27 -4.48
CA TYR A 130 -9.28 -7.64 -4.96
C TYR A 130 -8.92 -7.67 -6.44
N TYR A 131 -8.02 -8.57 -6.78
CA TYR A 131 -7.63 -8.82 -8.16
C TYR A 131 -8.29 -10.09 -8.67
N TYR A 132 -9.07 -9.97 -9.75
CA TYR A 132 -9.73 -11.12 -10.39
C TYR A 132 -9.42 -11.18 -11.88
N ARG A 133 -9.30 -12.39 -12.40
CA ARG A 133 -9.50 -12.64 -13.82
C ARG A 133 -11.00 -12.74 -14.08
N LEU A 134 -11.48 -12.20 -15.20
CA LEU A 134 -12.92 -12.20 -15.49
C LEU A 134 -13.54 -13.59 -15.38
N LYS A 135 -12.91 -14.62 -15.98
CA LYS A 135 -13.40 -16.01 -15.90
C LYS A 135 -13.61 -16.46 -14.44
N ALA A 136 -12.60 -16.26 -13.58
CA ALA A 136 -12.68 -16.64 -12.17
C ALA A 136 -13.74 -15.83 -11.41
N LEU A 137 -13.93 -14.56 -11.74
CA LEU A 137 -14.98 -13.73 -11.16
C LEU A 137 -16.37 -14.24 -11.54
N MET A 138 -16.58 -14.57 -12.81
CA MET A 138 -17.85 -15.12 -13.30
C MET A 138 -18.19 -16.45 -12.59
N GLU A 139 -17.21 -17.34 -12.45
CA GLU A 139 -17.39 -18.61 -11.71
C GLU A 139 -17.81 -18.38 -10.25
N GLN A 140 -17.21 -17.38 -9.58
CA GLN A 140 -17.60 -17.02 -8.21
C GLN A 140 -19.01 -16.41 -8.12
N CYS A 141 -19.40 -15.60 -9.10
CA CYS A 141 -20.75 -15.05 -9.20
C CYS A 141 -21.79 -16.16 -9.36
N TYR A 142 -21.53 -17.16 -10.22
CA TYR A 142 -22.42 -18.32 -10.39
C TYR A 142 -22.55 -19.15 -9.11
N GLN A 143 -21.49 -19.22 -8.30
CA GLN A 143 -21.50 -19.94 -7.01
C GLN A 143 -22.18 -19.14 -5.88
N GLY A 144 -22.76 -17.97 -6.15
CA GLY A 144 -23.51 -17.16 -5.18
C GLY A 144 -22.66 -16.51 -4.08
N LYS A 145 -21.34 -16.46 -4.23
CA LYS A 145 -20.45 -15.81 -3.25
C LYS A 145 -20.49 -14.29 -3.39
N ARG A 146 -21.48 -13.69 -2.74
CA ARG A 146 -21.68 -12.23 -2.73
C ARG A 146 -20.70 -11.58 -1.74
N GLN A 147 -19.69 -10.86 -2.22
CA GLN A 147 -18.86 -10.01 -1.35
C GLN A 147 -19.56 -8.66 -1.15
N ARG A 148 -19.98 -8.38 0.10
CA ARG A 148 -20.48 -7.06 0.51
C ARG A 148 -19.34 -6.25 1.11
N SER A 149 -18.69 -5.37 0.32
CA SER A 149 -17.90 -4.26 0.88
C SER A 149 -17.56 -3.25 -0.21
N THR A 150 -17.30 -2.01 0.17
CA THR A 150 -16.70 -0.99 -0.72
C THR A 150 -15.28 -1.43 -1.07
N VAL A 151 -15.14 -2.12 -2.18
CA VAL A 151 -13.92 -2.81 -2.57
C VAL A 151 -13.60 -2.42 -3.99
N LEU A 152 -12.36 -2.02 -4.20
CA LEU A 152 -11.83 -1.87 -5.53
C LEU A 152 -11.66 -3.27 -6.14
N THR A 153 -12.44 -3.58 -7.15
CA THR A 153 -12.30 -4.83 -7.91
C THR A 153 -11.58 -4.53 -9.21
N LEU A 154 -10.38 -5.10 -9.37
CA LEU A 154 -9.63 -5.04 -10.62
C LEU A 154 -10.02 -6.26 -11.46
N ILE A 155 -10.74 -6.02 -12.56
CA ILE A 155 -11.14 -7.06 -13.49
C ILE A 155 -10.19 -7.03 -14.68
N TYR A 156 -9.57 -8.18 -15.00
CA TYR A 156 -8.68 -8.36 -16.12
C TYR A 156 -9.32 -9.32 -17.15
N TRP A 157 -9.28 -8.93 -18.43
CA TRP A 157 -9.71 -9.70 -19.60
C TRP A 157 -8.58 -10.59 -20.12
#